data_384fecf6e4df407b16a807b4962ee8e3
#
_entry.id   384fecf6e4df407b16a807b4962ee8e3
#
_cell.length_a   1.000
_cell.length_b   1.000
_cell.length_c   1.000
_cell.angle_alpha   90.00
_cell.angle_beta   90.00
_cell.angle_gamma   90.00
#
_symmetry.space_group_name_H-M   'P 1'
#
loop_
_entity.id
_entity.type
_entity.pdbx_description
1 polymer ?
#
loop_
_entity_poly.entity_id
_entity_poly.type
_entity_poly.pdbx_seq_one_letter_code
_entity_poly.pdbx_strand_id
1 'polypeptide(L)'
;DMIPEGNPFILYPDGSQKEIVANTSQLQKLRAVRKYTLTLEQKDYCTQMENGEFHVANKEDFSDSLIVGMAKDVKESRFYSFKPKYKGSYRFFRYMAPANSYGNVAEIELYDKDGNKLKPKRVYGYRWTVRGHEQPKLYDGDPLTSFTLQATKRGWCGVELEEPTHISEIRYIPRNDGNYIAEGDKYQLYFWDKDDWHLLAEKIGNRDGVLW
;
A
#
# COMPACT_ATOMS: atom_id res chain seq x y z
N ASP A 1 7.37 -19.36 2.57
CA ASP A 1 6.97 -20.63 3.19
C ASP A 1 5.82 -21.19 2.37
N MET A 2 6.06 -22.35 1.74
CA MET A 2 5.02 -23.06 1.00
C MET A 2 3.94 -23.52 1.98
N ILE A 3 2.70 -23.15 1.73
CA ILE A 3 1.55 -23.79 2.38
C ILE A 3 1.51 -25.20 1.80
N PRO A 4 1.59 -26.26 2.61
CA PRO A 4 1.51 -27.63 2.10
C PRO A 4 0.20 -27.80 1.33
N GLU A 5 0.26 -28.48 0.17
CA GLU A 5 -0.94 -28.96 -0.50
C GLU A 5 -1.61 -29.97 0.41
N GLY A 6 -2.79 -29.64 0.93
CA GLY A 6 -3.55 -30.48 1.82
C GLY A 6 -4.65 -29.73 2.54
N ASN A 7 -5.50 -30.43 3.25
CA ASN A 7 -6.51 -29.80 4.09
C ASN A 7 -5.83 -29.05 5.24
N PRO A 8 -6.35 -27.88 5.63
CA PRO A 8 -5.84 -27.16 6.80
C PRO A 8 -5.94 -28.06 8.03
N PHE A 9 -4.94 -28.01 8.89
CA PHE A 9 -4.90 -28.78 10.12
C PHE A 9 -4.51 -27.90 11.30
N ILE A 10 -4.93 -28.28 12.50
CA ILE A 10 -4.48 -27.66 13.75
C ILE A 10 -3.37 -28.55 14.32
N LEU A 11 -2.22 -27.93 14.57
CA LEU A 11 -1.13 -28.56 15.33
C LEU A 11 -1.27 -28.15 16.79
N TYR A 12 -1.42 -29.13 17.67
CA TYR A 12 -1.47 -28.91 19.11
C TYR A 12 -0.06 -28.90 19.72
N PRO A 13 0.13 -28.29 20.91
CA PRO A 13 1.42 -28.25 21.59
C PRO A 13 2.00 -29.64 21.95
N ASP A 14 1.17 -30.66 22.03
CA ASP A 14 1.55 -32.05 22.27
C ASP A 14 2.02 -32.78 21.01
N GLY A 15 2.07 -32.09 19.86
CA GLY A 15 2.45 -32.64 18.56
C GLY A 15 1.32 -33.38 17.83
N SER A 16 0.14 -33.48 18.41
CA SER A 16 -1.02 -34.06 17.72
C SER A 16 -1.56 -33.12 16.65
N GLN A 17 -2.18 -33.69 15.60
CA GLN A 17 -2.76 -32.95 14.49
C GLN A 17 -4.23 -33.30 14.36
N LYS A 18 -5.07 -32.30 14.17
CA LYS A 18 -6.48 -32.49 13.78
C LYS A 18 -6.69 -31.87 12.41
N GLU A 19 -7.07 -32.70 11.45
CA GLU A 19 -7.46 -32.22 10.12
C GLU A 19 -8.78 -31.47 10.23
N ILE A 20 -8.82 -30.25 9.71
CA ILE A 20 -10.05 -29.46 9.62
C ILE A 20 -10.74 -29.90 8.33
N VAL A 21 -11.69 -30.82 8.41
CA VAL A 21 -12.61 -31.11 7.31
C VAL A 21 -13.65 -29.97 7.28
N ALA A 22 -13.23 -28.82 6.79
CA ALA A 22 -14.17 -27.74 6.54
C ALA A 22 -14.95 -28.05 5.26
N ASN A 23 -16.21 -27.66 5.24
CA ASN A 23 -17.04 -27.73 4.05
C ASN A 23 -16.38 -26.89 2.94
N THR A 24 -15.59 -27.55 2.09
CA THR A 24 -14.68 -26.96 1.10
C THR A 24 -15.37 -26.00 0.13
N SER A 25 -16.69 -26.14 -0.07
CA SER A 25 -17.48 -25.22 -0.92
C SER A 25 -17.58 -23.80 -0.35
N GLN A 26 -17.44 -23.61 0.96
CA GLN A 26 -17.40 -22.30 1.58
C GLN A 26 -15.99 -21.74 1.72
N LEU A 27 -14.98 -22.59 1.94
CA LEU A 27 -13.59 -22.17 2.10
C LEU A 27 -12.92 -21.72 0.79
N GLN A 28 -13.35 -22.22 -0.36
CA GLN A 28 -12.83 -21.81 -1.66
C GLN A 28 -13.09 -20.32 -2.00
N LYS A 29 -13.94 -19.64 -1.24
CA LYS A 29 -14.24 -18.20 -1.37
C LYS A 29 -13.61 -17.35 -0.28
N LEU A 30 -12.94 -17.96 0.69
CA LEU A 30 -12.34 -17.25 1.80
C LEU A 30 -10.85 -17.02 1.51
N ARG A 31 -10.49 -15.77 1.20
CA ARG A 31 -9.11 -15.32 1.34
C ARG A 31 -8.81 -15.27 2.83
N ALA A 32 -7.99 -16.22 3.31
CA ALA A 32 -7.56 -16.20 4.70
C ALA A 32 -6.73 -14.94 4.93
N VAL A 33 -7.32 -13.95 5.56
CA VAL A 33 -6.56 -12.79 6.06
C VAL A 33 -5.97 -13.23 7.39
N ARG A 34 -4.68 -13.54 7.38
CA ARG A 34 -3.95 -13.71 8.64
C ARG A 34 -4.02 -12.40 9.41
N LYS A 35 -4.32 -12.48 10.70
CA LYS A 35 -4.07 -11.35 11.59
C LYS A 35 -2.57 -11.19 11.72
N TYR A 36 -2.01 -10.18 11.07
CA TYR A 36 -0.62 -9.84 11.27
C TYR A 36 -0.48 -8.90 12.45
N THR A 37 0.29 -9.30 13.42
CA THR A 37 1.11 -8.33 14.10
C THR A 37 2.20 -7.97 13.11
N LEU A 38 2.30 -6.71 12.69
CA LEU A 38 3.40 -6.28 11.82
C LEU A 38 4.71 -6.77 12.43
N THR A 39 5.51 -7.48 11.65
CA THR A 39 6.88 -7.81 12.04
C THR A 39 7.66 -6.51 12.26
N LEU A 40 8.78 -6.57 12.97
CA LEU A 40 9.66 -5.40 13.11
C LEU A 40 10.05 -4.81 11.75
N GLU A 41 10.30 -5.67 10.77
CA GLU A 41 10.64 -5.30 9.40
C GLU A 41 9.49 -4.57 8.69
N GLN A 42 8.25 -5.06 8.82
CA GLN A 42 7.08 -4.40 8.23
C GLN A 42 6.74 -3.07 8.89
N LYS A 43 6.97 -2.94 10.19
CA LYS A 43 6.89 -1.63 10.88
C LYS A 43 7.93 -0.66 10.34
N ASP A 44 9.13 -1.16 10.05
CA ASP A 44 10.19 -0.36 9.47
C ASP A 44 9.81 0.13 8.06
N TYR A 45 9.16 -0.69 7.23
CA TYR A 45 8.65 -0.26 5.93
C TYR A 45 7.63 0.89 6.04
N CYS A 46 6.69 0.83 6.97
CA CYS A 46 5.74 1.93 7.20
C CYS A 46 6.48 3.22 7.55
N THR A 47 7.45 3.17 8.45
CA THR A 47 8.21 4.34 8.89
C THR A 47 9.13 4.91 7.81
N GLN A 48 9.47 4.15 6.78
CA GLN A 48 10.31 4.58 5.67
C GLN A 48 9.70 5.72 4.84
N MET A 49 8.37 5.89 4.88
CA MET A 49 7.69 7.02 4.24
C MET A 49 7.61 8.26 5.11
N GLU A 50 7.80 8.15 6.42
CA GLU A 50 7.63 9.27 7.34
C GLU A 50 8.51 10.46 6.98
N ASN A 51 7.90 11.64 6.79
CA ASN A 51 8.51 12.86 6.25
C ASN A 51 8.90 12.81 4.77
N GLY A 52 8.41 11.86 3.99
CA GLY A 52 8.50 11.91 2.53
C GLY A 52 7.69 13.10 1.98
N GLU A 53 8.22 13.77 0.97
CA GLU A 53 7.64 15.00 0.44
C GLU A 53 6.92 14.74 -0.89
N PHE A 54 5.80 15.43 -1.09
CA PHE A 54 5.06 15.46 -2.35
C PHE A 54 5.25 16.81 -3.01
N HIS A 55 5.70 16.80 -4.27
CA HIS A 55 6.02 18.01 -5.03
C HIS A 55 5.21 18.06 -6.32
N VAL A 56 4.90 19.27 -6.75
CA VAL A 56 4.38 19.56 -8.10
C VAL A 56 5.32 20.53 -8.81
N ALA A 57 5.37 20.49 -10.16
CA ALA A 57 6.19 21.35 -10.98
C ALA A 57 5.63 21.52 -12.38
N ASN A 58 6.04 22.55 -13.11
CA ASN A 58 5.80 22.71 -14.54
C ASN A 58 7.05 22.43 -15.38
N LYS A 59 8.20 22.28 -14.75
CA LYS A 59 9.44 21.83 -15.38
C LYS A 59 9.77 20.38 -15.00
N GLU A 60 10.22 19.61 -15.97
CA GLU A 60 10.53 18.20 -15.82
C GLU A 60 11.66 17.94 -14.81
N ASP A 61 12.60 18.86 -14.69
CA ASP A 61 13.71 18.80 -13.76
C ASP A 61 13.34 19.22 -12.33
N PHE A 62 12.07 19.61 -12.11
CA PHE A 62 11.57 20.10 -10.84
C PHE A 62 12.30 21.35 -10.29
N SER A 63 12.97 22.14 -11.15
CA SER A 63 13.65 23.35 -10.74
C SER A 63 12.69 24.45 -10.24
N ASP A 64 11.40 24.37 -10.60
CA ASP A 64 10.31 25.24 -10.15
C ASP A 64 9.37 24.56 -9.15
N SER A 65 9.82 23.51 -8.48
CA SER A 65 8.92 22.66 -7.66
C SER A 65 8.38 23.39 -6.44
N LEU A 66 7.11 23.07 -6.15
CA LEU A 66 6.40 23.43 -4.93
C LEU A 66 6.14 22.15 -4.11
N ILE A 67 6.50 22.19 -2.81
CA ILE A 67 6.11 21.13 -1.87
C ILE A 67 4.63 21.33 -1.53
N VAL A 68 3.80 20.34 -1.80
CA VAL A 68 2.35 20.40 -1.60
C VAL A 68 1.88 19.55 -0.42
N GLY A 69 2.76 18.74 0.16
CA GLY A 69 2.48 17.95 1.34
C GLY A 69 3.64 17.06 1.76
N MET A 70 3.46 16.38 2.87
CA MET A 70 4.41 15.39 3.42
C MET A 70 3.64 14.19 3.97
N ALA A 71 4.23 13.01 3.87
CA ALA A 71 3.74 11.83 4.55
C ALA A 71 4.01 11.95 6.06
N LYS A 72 2.98 11.81 6.88
CA LYS A 72 3.06 11.96 8.33
C LYS A 72 2.26 10.88 9.04
N ASP A 73 2.74 10.49 10.22
CA ASP A 73 2.12 9.48 11.08
C ASP A 73 1.86 8.14 10.37
N VAL A 74 2.79 7.74 9.50
CA VAL A 74 2.71 6.50 8.72
C VAL A 74 3.11 5.32 9.61
N LYS A 75 2.12 4.71 10.28
CA LYS A 75 2.35 3.66 11.29
C LYS A 75 1.73 2.32 10.91
N GLU A 76 0.85 2.31 9.91
CA GLU A 76 0.03 1.15 9.54
C GLU A 76 0.03 0.93 8.03
N SER A 77 -0.19 -0.32 7.62
CA SER A 77 -0.32 -0.70 6.21
C SER A 77 -1.74 -0.42 5.71
N ARG A 78 -2.09 0.86 5.59
CA ARG A 78 -3.37 1.34 5.08
C ARG A 78 -3.19 2.53 4.15
N PHE A 79 -4.24 2.88 3.43
CA PHE A 79 -4.24 4.13 2.68
C PHE A 79 -4.32 5.34 3.62
N TYR A 80 -3.44 6.28 3.38
CA TYR A 80 -3.47 7.63 3.92
C TYR A 80 -3.90 8.57 2.81
N SER A 81 -4.57 9.66 3.17
CA SER A 81 -4.90 10.69 2.19
C SER A 81 -4.85 12.08 2.80
N PHE A 82 -4.60 13.05 1.96
CA PHE A 82 -4.74 14.46 2.31
C PHE A 82 -5.11 15.30 1.07
N LYS A 83 -5.71 16.46 1.32
CA LYS A 83 -6.03 17.44 0.30
C LYS A 83 -4.96 18.53 0.33
N PRO A 84 -4.08 18.61 -0.66
CA PRO A 84 -3.01 19.59 -0.69
C PRO A 84 -3.57 21.01 -0.86
N LYS A 85 -2.95 21.97 -0.17
CA LYS A 85 -3.38 23.37 -0.22
C LYS A 85 -2.38 24.19 -1.03
N TYR A 86 -2.64 24.39 -2.32
CA TYR A 86 -1.85 25.20 -3.22
C TYR A 86 -2.72 25.80 -4.32
N LYS A 87 -2.16 26.69 -5.13
CA LYS A 87 -2.84 27.30 -6.28
C LYS A 87 -2.18 26.87 -7.59
N GLY A 88 -2.98 26.84 -8.64
CA GLY A 88 -2.50 26.53 -10.00
C GLY A 88 -2.62 25.06 -10.36
N SER A 89 -2.27 24.77 -11.61
CA SER A 89 -2.20 23.44 -12.20
C SER A 89 -0.78 23.14 -12.62
N TYR A 90 -0.36 21.90 -12.46
CA TYR A 90 1.01 21.47 -12.71
C TYR A 90 1.04 20.22 -13.56
N ARG A 91 2.09 20.11 -14.39
CA ARG A 91 2.25 18.98 -15.31
C ARG A 91 2.99 17.81 -14.68
N PHE A 92 3.84 18.08 -13.73
CA PHE A 92 4.70 17.08 -13.09
C PHE A 92 4.39 16.98 -11.60
N PHE A 93 4.39 15.74 -11.12
CA PHE A 93 4.28 15.41 -9.71
C PHE A 93 5.41 14.42 -9.35
N ARG A 94 5.95 14.52 -8.13
CA ARG A 94 6.87 13.50 -7.58
C ARG A 94 6.67 13.28 -6.10
N TYR A 95 6.95 12.05 -5.70
CA TYR A 95 7.28 11.70 -4.32
C TYR A 95 8.80 11.73 -4.15
N MET A 96 9.27 12.41 -3.11
CA MET A 96 10.67 12.46 -2.69
C MET A 96 10.80 11.70 -1.38
N ALA A 97 11.54 10.60 -1.39
CA ALA A 97 11.79 9.80 -0.19
C ALA A 97 12.56 10.62 0.86
N PRO A 98 12.35 10.37 2.16
CA PRO A 98 13.12 11.00 3.22
C PRO A 98 14.62 10.68 3.09
N ALA A 99 15.47 11.52 3.68
CA ALA A 99 16.86 11.17 3.89
C ALA A 99 16.97 9.87 4.73
N ASN A 100 17.95 9.05 4.43
CA ASN A 100 18.18 7.77 5.12
C ASN A 100 17.04 6.73 5.01
N SER A 101 16.22 6.82 3.96
CA SER A 101 15.12 5.91 3.67
C SER A 101 15.30 5.19 2.34
N TYR A 102 14.79 3.96 2.26
CA TYR A 102 14.65 3.19 1.00
C TYR A 102 13.37 3.56 0.23
N GLY A 103 12.56 4.51 0.71
CA GLY A 103 11.29 4.91 0.11
C GLY A 103 10.13 4.01 0.53
N ASN A 104 10.18 2.72 0.16
CA ASN A 104 9.22 1.68 0.57
C ASN A 104 7.74 2.09 0.46
N VAL A 105 7.33 2.51 -0.74
CA VAL A 105 5.96 2.92 -1.03
C VAL A 105 5.31 1.90 -1.94
N ALA A 106 4.10 1.47 -1.62
CA ALA A 106 3.36 0.54 -2.47
C ALA A 106 2.60 1.27 -3.58
N GLU A 107 1.81 2.29 -3.25
CA GLU A 107 1.02 2.99 -4.27
C GLU A 107 0.85 4.47 -3.91
N ILE A 108 0.80 5.32 -4.93
CA ILE A 108 0.35 6.71 -4.84
C ILE A 108 -0.74 6.93 -5.88
N GLU A 109 -1.85 7.48 -5.43
CA GLU A 109 -2.99 7.85 -6.26
C GLU A 109 -3.21 9.35 -6.23
N LEU A 110 -3.41 9.94 -7.39
CA LEU A 110 -3.67 11.36 -7.57
C LEU A 110 -5.10 11.55 -8.08
N TYR A 111 -5.82 12.48 -7.50
CA TYR A 111 -7.21 12.77 -7.87
C TYR A 111 -7.42 14.24 -8.20
N ASP A 112 -8.27 14.48 -9.20
CA ASP A 112 -8.71 15.83 -9.57
C ASP A 112 -9.82 16.35 -8.62
N LYS A 113 -10.32 17.56 -8.90
CA LYS A 113 -11.41 18.20 -8.14
C LYS A 113 -12.74 17.46 -8.21
N ASP A 114 -12.95 16.64 -9.24
CA ASP A 114 -14.18 15.90 -9.48
C ASP A 114 -14.09 14.45 -8.92
N GLY A 115 -12.95 14.10 -8.30
CA GLY A 115 -12.69 12.81 -7.70
C GLY A 115 -12.25 11.73 -8.69
N ASN A 116 -11.88 12.12 -9.93
CA ASN A 116 -11.37 11.17 -10.91
C ASN A 116 -9.89 10.88 -10.63
N LYS A 117 -9.51 9.59 -10.67
CA LYS A 117 -8.10 9.19 -10.55
C LYS A 117 -7.34 9.62 -11.81
N LEU A 118 -6.28 10.40 -11.61
CA LEU A 118 -5.40 10.85 -12.68
C LEU A 118 -4.48 9.71 -13.12
N LYS A 119 -4.37 9.51 -14.42
CA LYS A 119 -3.47 8.51 -15.00
C LYS A 119 -2.15 9.17 -15.42
N PRO A 120 -1.01 8.60 -15.02
CA PRO A 120 0.29 9.05 -15.52
C PRO A 120 0.40 8.84 -17.03
N LYS A 121 0.87 9.85 -17.75
CA LYS A 121 1.35 9.71 -19.13
C LYS A 121 2.69 8.97 -19.14
N ARG A 122 3.56 9.29 -18.19
CA ARG A 122 4.89 8.72 -18.04
C ARG A 122 5.26 8.67 -16.57
N VAL A 123 5.91 7.57 -16.15
CA VAL A 123 6.52 7.42 -14.82
C VAL A 123 8.04 7.46 -14.98
N TYR A 124 8.73 8.20 -14.15
CA TYR A 124 10.19 8.36 -14.21
C TYR A 124 10.76 8.75 -12.84
N GLY A 125 12.07 8.73 -12.70
CA GLY A 125 12.68 9.08 -11.43
C GLY A 125 14.07 8.50 -11.24
N TYR A 126 14.46 8.33 -9.98
CA TYR A 126 15.74 7.81 -9.60
C TYR A 126 15.90 6.34 -10.04
N ARG A 127 17.00 6.04 -10.76
CA ARG A 127 17.18 4.75 -11.46
C ARG A 127 17.64 3.59 -10.58
N TRP A 128 18.22 3.88 -9.43
CA TRP A 128 18.81 2.85 -8.57
C TRP A 128 17.76 2.30 -7.61
N THR A 129 16.93 1.40 -8.14
CA THR A 129 15.85 0.72 -7.43
C THR A 129 16.17 -0.77 -7.27
N VAL A 130 15.54 -1.41 -6.32
CA VAL A 130 15.58 -2.86 -6.14
C VAL A 130 14.84 -3.51 -7.32
N ARG A 131 15.41 -4.61 -7.87
CA ARG A 131 14.79 -5.34 -8.98
C ARG A 131 13.38 -5.81 -8.58
N GLY A 132 12.39 -5.54 -9.42
CA GLY A 132 10.98 -5.83 -9.16
C GLY A 132 10.25 -4.72 -8.39
N HIS A 133 10.98 -3.68 -7.96
CA HIS A 133 10.45 -2.54 -7.19
C HIS A 133 10.80 -1.20 -7.87
N GLU A 134 10.66 -1.16 -9.20
CA GLU A 134 11.00 -0.01 -10.03
C GLU A 134 9.91 1.08 -9.94
N GLN A 135 10.20 2.25 -10.50
CA GLN A 135 9.33 3.44 -10.44
C GLN A 135 7.88 3.18 -10.87
N PRO A 136 7.58 2.42 -11.94
CA PRO A 136 6.19 2.18 -12.33
C PRO A 136 5.34 1.53 -11.24
N LYS A 137 5.96 0.78 -10.33
CA LYS A 137 5.28 0.10 -9.21
C LYS A 137 4.60 1.05 -8.24
N LEU A 138 4.97 2.32 -8.29
CA LEU A 138 4.37 3.35 -7.44
C LEU A 138 3.03 3.89 -7.97
N TYR A 139 2.69 3.56 -9.22
CA TYR A 139 1.52 4.11 -9.92
C TYR A 139 0.81 3.05 -10.79
N ASP A 140 1.02 1.76 -10.53
CA ASP A 140 0.45 0.68 -11.35
C ASP A 140 -0.98 0.28 -10.91
N GLY A 141 -1.46 0.83 -9.82
CA GLY A 141 -2.78 0.56 -9.27
C GLY A 141 -2.85 -0.75 -8.46
N ASP A 142 -1.70 -1.37 -8.17
CA ASP A 142 -1.60 -2.59 -7.39
C ASP A 142 -0.90 -2.32 -6.05
N PRO A 143 -1.64 -2.18 -4.95
CA PRO A 143 -1.05 -1.97 -3.62
C PRO A 143 -0.19 -3.11 -3.09
N LEU A 144 -0.11 -4.24 -3.80
CA LEU A 144 0.75 -5.37 -3.44
C LEU A 144 2.15 -5.25 -4.02
N THR A 145 2.35 -4.38 -5.01
CA THR A 145 3.67 -4.03 -5.53
C THR A 145 4.27 -2.86 -4.76
N SER A 146 5.52 -2.52 -4.98
CA SER A 146 6.12 -1.38 -4.30
C SER A 146 7.34 -0.81 -5.02
N PHE A 147 7.59 0.48 -4.80
CA PHE A 147 8.81 1.17 -5.13
C PHE A 147 9.80 1.09 -3.97
N THR A 148 11.04 0.69 -4.25
CA THR A 148 12.09 0.57 -3.23
C THR A 148 13.45 0.96 -3.81
N LEU A 149 14.16 1.85 -3.14
CA LEU A 149 15.52 2.26 -3.52
C LEU A 149 16.56 1.21 -3.11
N GLN A 150 17.66 1.09 -3.86
CA GLN A 150 18.77 0.20 -3.51
C GLN A 150 19.62 0.69 -2.32
N ALA A 151 19.53 1.98 -1.99
CA ALA A 151 20.29 2.57 -0.90
C ALA A 151 19.47 3.66 -0.22
N THR A 152 19.79 3.95 1.03
CA THR A 152 19.17 5.00 1.84
C THR A 152 19.58 6.41 1.38
N LYS A 153 19.37 6.69 0.11
CA LYS A 153 19.59 8.00 -0.49
C LYS A 153 18.24 8.65 -0.71
N ARG A 154 18.21 9.97 -0.65
CA ARG A 154 17.03 10.75 -0.98
C ARG A 154 16.68 10.61 -2.46
N GLY A 155 16.10 9.48 -2.83
CA GLY A 155 15.63 9.22 -4.18
C GLY A 155 14.19 9.67 -4.36
N TRP A 156 13.73 9.67 -5.60
CA TRP A 156 12.39 10.13 -5.93
C TRP A 156 11.78 9.33 -7.08
N CYS A 157 10.46 9.32 -7.13
CA CYS A 157 9.68 8.80 -8.24
C CYS A 157 8.58 9.79 -8.59
N GLY A 158 8.40 10.08 -9.86
CA GLY A 158 7.46 11.07 -10.33
C GLY A 158 6.73 10.67 -11.59
N VAL A 159 5.76 11.48 -11.93
CA VAL A 159 4.92 11.32 -13.11
C VAL A 159 4.82 12.60 -13.90
N GLU A 160 4.69 12.45 -15.23
CA GLU A 160 4.15 13.47 -16.12
C GLU A 160 2.66 13.19 -16.32
N LEU A 161 1.82 14.18 -16.11
CA LEU A 161 0.40 14.13 -16.43
C LEU A 161 0.17 14.50 -17.91
N GLU A 162 -0.97 14.10 -18.47
CA GLU A 162 -1.31 14.43 -19.86
C GLU A 162 -1.34 15.93 -20.11
N GLU A 163 -1.88 16.68 -19.14
CA GLU A 163 -1.95 18.14 -19.13
C GLU A 163 -1.73 18.70 -17.74
N PRO A 164 -1.39 20.00 -17.60
CA PRO A 164 -1.29 20.62 -16.29
C PRO A 164 -2.62 20.52 -15.54
N THR A 165 -2.64 19.83 -14.42
CA THR A 165 -3.83 19.54 -13.62
C THR A 165 -3.63 19.98 -12.17
N HIS A 166 -4.73 20.44 -11.54
CA HIS A 166 -4.77 20.68 -10.09
C HIS A 166 -5.07 19.35 -9.38
N ILE A 167 -4.12 18.86 -8.60
CA ILE A 167 -4.32 17.66 -7.78
C ILE A 167 -5.05 18.07 -6.50
N SER A 168 -6.24 17.55 -6.30
CA SER A 168 -7.13 17.89 -5.19
C SER A 168 -7.05 16.91 -4.02
N GLU A 169 -6.64 15.67 -4.29
CA GLU A 169 -6.36 14.66 -3.25
C GLU A 169 -5.15 13.84 -3.66
N ILE A 170 -4.30 13.56 -2.70
CA ILE A 170 -3.19 12.61 -2.81
C ILE A 170 -3.47 11.50 -1.82
N ARG A 171 -3.53 10.25 -2.29
CA ARG A 171 -3.61 9.05 -1.47
C ARG A 171 -2.34 8.25 -1.62
N TYR A 172 -1.90 7.60 -0.59
CA TYR A 172 -0.71 6.77 -0.61
C TYR A 172 -0.79 5.64 0.41
N ILE A 173 -0.11 4.56 0.14
CA ILE A 173 0.03 3.42 1.04
C ILE A 173 1.51 3.01 1.11
N PRO A 174 2.07 2.80 2.32
CA PRO A 174 3.42 2.28 2.46
C PRO A 174 3.51 0.85 1.93
N ARG A 175 4.71 0.40 1.65
CA ARG A 175 4.99 -1.00 1.36
C ARG A 175 4.43 -1.88 2.47
N ASN A 176 3.73 -2.93 2.11
CA ASN A 176 2.93 -3.74 3.04
C ASN A 176 3.18 -5.26 2.91
N ASP A 177 3.85 -5.70 1.84
CA ASP A 177 4.14 -7.11 1.55
C ASP A 177 2.89 -8.01 1.65
N GLY A 178 1.76 -7.53 1.15
CA GLY A 178 0.48 -8.22 1.16
C GLY A 178 -0.37 -8.03 2.43
N ASN A 179 0.06 -7.17 3.34
CA ASN A 179 -0.66 -6.84 4.57
C ASN A 179 -1.54 -5.60 4.42
N TYR A 180 -2.59 -5.70 3.64
CA TYR A 180 -3.55 -4.60 3.54
C TYR A 180 -4.96 -5.13 3.32
N ILE A 181 -5.96 -4.32 3.65
CA ILE A 181 -7.37 -4.61 3.42
C ILE A 181 -7.77 -4.01 2.07
N ALA A 182 -8.18 -4.86 1.13
CA ALA A 182 -8.60 -4.42 -0.20
C ALA A 182 -10.05 -3.90 -0.16
N GLU A 183 -10.30 -2.77 -0.83
CA GLU A 183 -11.64 -2.25 -1.01
C GLU A 183 -12.53 -3.26 -1.77
N GLY A 184 -13.72 -3.50 -1.26
CA GLY A 184 -14.70 -4.40 -1.86
C GLY A 184 -14.50 -5.88 -1.54
N ASP A 185 -13.34 -6.29 -1.01
CA ASP A 185 -13.14 -7.67 -0.59
C ASP A 185 -13.91 -7.99 0.69
N LYS A 186 -14.40 -9.23 0.78
CA LYS A 186 -15.10 -9.72 1.95
C LYS A 186 -14.13 -10.34 2.95
N TYR A 187 -14.20 -9.89 4.19
CA TYR A 187 -13.41 -10.37 5.31
C TYR A 187 -14.30 -10.97 6.37
N GLN A 188 -13.91 -12.14 6.88
CA GLN A 188 -14.64 -12.85 7.92
C GLN A 188 -13.69 -13.14 9.08
N LEU A 189 -14.17 -12.85 10.28
CA LEU A 189 -13.49 -13.16 11.52
C LEU A 189 -14.16 -14.35 12.18
N TYR A 190 -13.39 -15.38 12.47
CA TYR A 190 -13.84 -16.57 13.16
C TYR A 190 -13.15 -16.69 14.51
N PHE A 191 -13.82 -17.31 15.46
CA PHE A 191 -13.22 -17.78 16.70
C PHE A 191 -13.39 -19.30 16.83
N TRP A 192 -12.43 -19.92 17.49
CA TRP A 192 -12.50 -21.34 17.80
C TRP A 192 -13.18 -21.52 19.15
N ASP A 193 -14.20 -22.39 19.24
CA ASP A 193 -14.86 -22.80 20.49
C ASP A 193 -14.94 -24.33 20.51
N LYS A 194 -14.31 -24.92 21.50
CA LYS A 194 -14.23 -26.37 21.75
C LYS A 194 -13.68 -27.15 20.58
N ASP A 195 -14.48 -27.41 19.56
CA ASP A 195 -14.17 -28.32 18.44
C ASP A 195 -14.57 -27.76 17.06
N ASP A 196 -15.04 -26.50 16.98
CA ASP A 196 -15.45 -25.91 15.71
C ASP A 196 -15.15 -24.40 15.60
N TRP A 197 -15.17 -23.90 14.35
CA TRP A 197 -15.02 -22.49 14.02
C TRP A 197 -16.38 -21.81 13.93
N HIS A 198 -16.57 -20.77 14.70
CA HIS A 198 -17.76 -19.93 14.70
C HIS A 198 -17.49 -18.57 14.08
N LEU A 199 -18.34 -18.16 13.13
CA LEU A 199 -18.27 -16.83 12.53
C LEU A 199 -18.64 -15.76 13.59
N LEU A 200 -17.71 -14.87 13.87
CA LEU A 200 -17.89 -13.75 14.79
C LEU A 200 -18.38 -12.49 14.07
N ALA A 201 -17.80 -12.18 12.93
CA ALA A 201 -18.13 -10.99 12.16
C ALA A 201 -17.77 -11.15 10.69
N GLU A 202 -18.52 -10.44 9.85
CA GLU A 202 -18.22 -10.30 8.41
C GLU A 202 -18.25 -8.80 8.06
N LYS A 203 -17.27 -8.34 7.29
CA LYS A 203 -17.19 -6.97 6.79
C LYS A 203 -16.62 -6.90 5.39
N ILE A 204 -17.00 -5.87 4.67
CA ILE A 204 -16.42 -5.52 3.37
C ILE A 204 -15.32 -4.50 3.58
N GLY A 205 -14.18 -4.70 2.93
CA GLY A 205 -13.06 -3.77 2.95
C GLY A 205 -13.49 -2.41 2.39
N ASN A 206 -13.12 -1.36 3.08
CA ASN A 206 -13.41 0.01 2.67
C ASN A 206 -12.23 0.64 1.92
N ARG A 207 -12.48 1.84 1.36
CA ARG A 207 -11.47 2.61 0.62
C ARG A 207 -10.21 2.93 1.44
N ASP A 208 -10.32 3.03 2.74
CA ASP A 208 -9.19 3.39 3.62
C ASP A 208 -8.31 2.18 4.00
N GLY A 209 -8.75 0.96 3.64
CA GLY A 209 -8.02 -0.26 3.96
C GLY A 209 -8.07 -0.62 5.45
N VAL A 210 -9.16 -0.28 6.14
CA VAL A 210 -9.35 -0.52 7.57
C VAL A 210 -10.71 -1.16 7.83
N LEU A 211 -10.75 -2.14 8.73
CA LEU A 211 -11.99 -2.75 9.23
C LEU A 211 -12.15 -2.42 10.73
N TRP A 212 -13.23 -1.72 11.07
CA TRP A 212 -13.62 -1.37 12.45
C TRP A 212 -14.75 -2.25 12.95
#